data_d7d33cbbea6159529c31708a559de2cc
#
_entry.id   d7d33cbbea6159529c31708a559de2cc
#
_cell.length_a   1.000
_cell.length_b   1.000
_cell.length_c   1.000
_cell.angle_alpha   90.00
_cell.angle_beta   90.00
_cell.angle_gamma   90.00
#
_symmetry.space_group_name_H-M   'P 1'
#
loop_
_entity.id
_entity.type
_entity.pdbx_description
1 polymer ?
#
loop_
_entity_poly.entity_id
_entity_poly.type
_entity_poly.pdbx_seq_one_letter_code
_entity_poly.pdbx_strand_id
1 'polypeptide(L)'
;DFLNEDVSGVISGRDWQFIDLEHNPLDLTKLDQTIGDLTKNRRPDGTVDMKMAPLVRIPMDGDESFKWVVKQVLEIGAMGVVFPRVETKAQAELAVRTHRFKPQKGGKYLNPPGLRHVTPTKAARRWGLSIDDYIDHYADVWPLNPDGELFTMIMIESAEGMNNINEILDVPGI
;
A
#
# COMPACT_ATOMS: atom_id res chain seq x y z
N ASP A 1 17.95 4.85 10.67
CA ASP A 1 18.21 3.43 10.30
C ASP A 1 16.99 2.54 10.57
N PHE A 2 15.84 2.89 9.95
CA PHE A 2 14.59 2.12 10.13
C PHE A 2 14.61 0.73 9.47
N LEU A 3 15.56 0.45 8.58
CA LEU A 3 15.69 -0.86 7.94
C LEU A 3 16.70 -1.79 8.64
N ASN A 4 17.44 -1.31 9.64
CA ASN A 4 18.42 -2.12 10.38
C ASN A 4 17.97 -2.51 11.78
N GLU A 5 16.79 -2.08 12.24
CA GLU A 5 16.23 -2.63 13.46
C GLU A 5 15.79 -4.06 13.16
N ASP A 6 16.40 -4.99 13.86
CA ASP A 6 16.01 -6.38 13.89
C ASP A 6 14.51 -6.45 14.25
N VAL A 7 13.67 -6.73 13.24
CA VAL A 7 12.21 -6.88 13.43
C VAL A 7 11.86 -8.02 14.39
N SER A 8 12.84 -8.78 14.89
CA SER A 8 12.68 -9.75 15.95
C SER A 8 12.36 -9.13 17.31
N GLY A 9 12.70 -7.86 17.51
CA GLY A 9 12.27 -7.05 18.65
C GLY A 9 10.89 -6.44 18.40
N VAL A 10 9.83 -7.25 18.50
CA VAL A 10 8.45 -6.75 18.49
C VAL A 10 8.31 -5.67 19.55
N ILE A 11 8.31 -4.40 19.14
CA ILE A 11 7.94 -3.30 20.00
C ILE A 11 6.43 -3.41 20.18
N SER A 12 6.02 -4.06 21.26
CA SER A 12 4.61 -4.22 21.63
C SER A 12 3.94 -2.84 21.71
N GLY A 13 2.81 -2.68 21.00
CA GLY A 13 2.00 -1.46 21.06
C GLY A 13 2.12 -0.54 19.83
N ARG A 14 2.62 -1.02 18.71
CA ARG A 14 2.54 -0.31 17.42
C ARG A 14 1.53 -1.01 16.51
N ASP A 15 0.69 -0.21 15.86
CA ASP A 15 -0.33 -0.72 14.94
C ASP A 15 0.21 -0.87 13.51
N TRP A 16 1.27 -0.15 13.16
CA TRP A 16 1.87 -0.15 11.82
C TRP A 16 3.39 0.02 11.86
N GLN A 17 4.04 -0.43 10.80
CA GLN A 17 5.47 -0.24 10.55
C GLN A 17 5.70 0.56 9.27
N PHE A 18 6.43 1.65 9.40
CA PHE A 18 6.88 2.45 8.25
C PHE A 18 8.18 1.86 7.71
N ILE A 19 8.17 1.50 6.43
CA ILE A 19 9.32 0.95 5.71
C ILE A 19 9.71 1.92 4.61
N ASP A 20 10.90 2.46 4.69
CA ASP A 20 11.38 3.52 3.80
C ASP A 20 12.25 2.96 2.69
N LEU A 21 11.77 3.02 1.44
CA LEU A 21 12.52 2.68 0.24
C LEU A 21 12.95 3.93 -0.56
N GLU A 22 12.62 5.13 -0.09
CA GLU A 22 13.04 6.38 -0.74
C GLU A 22 14.48 6.77 -0.35
N HIS A 23 14.77 6.79 0.96
CA HIS A 23 16.09 7.19 1.47
C HIS A 23 16.99 6.00 1.81
N ASN A 24 16.58 4.80 1.46
CA ASN A 24 17.36 3.59 1.58
C ASN A 24 17.44 2.88 0.22
N PRO A 25 18.39 1.98 0.02
CA PRO A 25 18.46 1.20 -1.22
C PRO A 25 17.13 0.50 -1.52
N LEU A 26 16.67 0.59 -2.77
CA LEU A 26 15.48 -0.10 -3.24
C LEU A 26 15.74 -1.61 -3.29
N ASP A 27 15.60 -2.28 -2.16
CA ASP A 27 15.79 -3.72 -2.01
C ASP A 27 14.46 -4.43 -1.76
N LEU A 28 13.84 -4.87 -2.85
CA LEU A 28 12.57 -5.60 -2.79
C LEU A 28 12.71 -7.00 -2.16
N THR A 29 13.90 -7.59 -2.18
CA THR A 29 14.15 -8.88 -1.52
C THR A 29 14.12 -8.71 0.00
N LYS A 30 14.77 -7.67 0.52
CA LYS A 30 14.72 -7.34 1.94
C LYS A 30 13.30 -6.95 2.38
N LEU A 31 12.59 -6.18 1.57
CA LEU A 31 11.18 -5.88 1.82
C LEU A 31 10.33 -7.14 1.91
N ASP A 32 10.54 -8.09 0.98
CA ASP A 32 9.84 -9.37 0.95
C ASP A 32 10.08 -10.18 2.24
N GLN A 33 11.31 -10.23 2.72
CA GLN A 33 11.67 -10.87 3.98
C GLN A 33 10.99 -10.19 5.17
N THR A 34 11.08 -8.85 5.25
CA THR A 34 10.51 -8.05 6.33
C THR A 34 8.99 -8.25 6.44
N ILE A 35 8.25 -8.12 5.34
CA ILE A 35 6.80 -8.35 5.34
C ILE A 35 6.47 -9.82 5.63
N GLY A 36 7.32 -10.75 5.14
CA GLY A 36 7.20 -12.16 5.48
C GLY A 36 7.28 -12.42 6.99
N ASP A 37 8.19 -11.75 7.67
CA ASP A 37 8.35 -11.87 9.13
C ASP A 37 7.18 -11.26 9.91
N LEU A 38 6.62 -10.15 9.45
CA LEU A 38 5.43 -9.53 10.04
C LEU A 38 4.17 -10.41 9.93
N THR A 39 4.12 -11.26 8.91
CA THR A 39 2.93 -12.04 8.56
C THR A 39 3.09 -13.56 8.76
N LYS A 40 4.19 -14.02 9.37
CA LYS A 40 4.46 -15.46 9.54
C LYS A 40 3.63 -16.14 10.61
N ASN A 41 3.19 -15.39 11.62
CA ASN A 41 2.46 -15.94 12.74
C ASN A 41 0.99 -16.22 12.37
N ARG A 42 0.43 -17.23 13.02
CA ARG A 42 -0.97 -17.62 12.86
C ARG A 42 -1.64 -17.70 14.22
N ARG A 43 -2.89 -17.29 14.29
CA ARG A 43 -3.76 -17.51 15.43
C ARG A 43 -4.23 -18.96 15.46
N PRO A 44 -4.79 -19.43 16.59
CA PRO A 44 -5.31 -20.80 16.68
C PRO A 44 -6.37 -21.16 15.63
N ASP A 45 -7.09 -20.19 15.10
CA ASP A 45 -8.09 -20.34 14.03
C ASP A 45 -7.48 -20.39 12.61
N GLY A 46 -6.15 -20.27 12.50
CA GLY A 46 -5.43 -20.28 11.23
C GLY A 46 -5.29 -18.91 10.56
N THR A 47 -5.95 -17.89 11.07
CA THR A 47 -5.81 -16.52 10.56
C THR A 47 -4.41 -15.95 10.80
N VAL A 48 -4.00 -14.98 9.98
CA VAL A 48 -2.71 -14.32 10.16
C VAL A 48 -2.74 -13.45 11.42
N ASP A 49 -1.75 -13.64 12.29
CA ASP A 49 -1.50 -12.74 13.41
C ASP A 49 -0.51 -11.66 12.96
N MET A 50 -1.00 -10.71 12.18
CA MET A 50 -0.20 -9.58 11.72
C MET A 50 0.09 -8.66 12.90
N LYS A 51 1.36 -8.49 13.22
CA LYS A 51 1.78 -7.69 14.38
C LYS A 51 1.67 -6.18 14.12
N MET A 52 1.96 -5.77 12.89
CA MET A 52 1.92 -4.38 12.45
C MET A 52 1.57 -4.34 10.98
N ALA A 53 0.75 -3.37 10.57
CA ALA A 53 0.45 -3.13 9.16
C ALA A 53 1.69 -2.56 8.44
N PRO A 54 2.23 -3.21 7.40
CA PRO A 54 3.38 -2.69 6.66
C PRO A 54 2.96 -1.55 5.73
N LEU A 55 3.43 -0.34 6.01
CA LEU A 55 3.30 0.86 5.17
C LEU A 55 4.65 1.16 4.53
N VAL A 56 4.70 1.23 3.21
CA VAL A 56 5.96 1.34 2.46
C VAL A 56 6.04 2.67 1.75
N ARG A 57 7.03 3.50 2.09
CA ARG A 57 7.35 4.69 1.29
C ARG A 57 8.20 4.28 0.10
N ILE A 58 7.71 4.59 -1.08
CA ILE A 58 8.39 4.29 -2.34
C ILE A 58 9.31 5.46 -2.76
N PRO A 59 10.39 5.21 -3.51
CA PRO A 59 11.13 6.27 -4.15
C PRO A 59 10.24 6.91 -5.23
N MET A 60 10.26 8.23 -5.28
CA MET A 60 9.49 8.98 -6.25
C MET A 60 10.32 10.15 -6.78
N ASP A 61 10.51 10.19 -8.05
CA ASP A 61 11.21 11.26 -8.77
C ASP A 61 10.26 12.12 -9.61
N GLY A 62 8.98 12.13 -9.20
CA GLY A 62 7.95 13.01 -9.74
C GLY A 62 7.29 12.53 -11.02
N ASP A 63 7.54 11.32 -11.49
CA ASP A 63 7.02 10.85 -12.76
C ASP A 63 6.30 9.49 -12.68
N GLU A 64 5.73 9.07 -13.78
CA GLU A 64 4.91 7.85 -13.92
C GLU A 64 5.66 6.53 -13.69
N SER A 65 6.98 6.55 -13.55
CA SER A 65 7.84 5.37 -13.42
C SER A 65 7.61 4.54 -12.17
N PHE A 66 6.97 5.07 -11.14
CA PHE A 66 6.76 4.37 -9.87
C PHE A 66 5.71 3.24 -9.91
N LYS A 67 4.88 3.15 -10.95
CA LYS A 67 3.78 2.16 -11.03
C LYS A 67 4.25 0.73 -10.83
N TRP A 68 5.41 0.37 -11.35
CA TRP A 68 5.95 -0.98 -11.20
C TRP A 68 6.44 -1.25 -9.78
N VAL A 69 6.98 -0.24 -9.09
CA VAL A 69 7.39 -0.34 -7.69
C VAL A 69 6.16 -0.56 -6.82
N VAL A 70 5.11 0.25 -6.98
CA VAL A 70 3.83 0.09 -6.26
C VAL A 70 3.28 -1.32 -6.47
N LYS A 71 3.25 -1.79 -7.71
CA LYS A 71 2.81 -3.15 -8.02
C LYS A 71 3.60 -4.19 -7.22
N GLN A 72 4.93 -4.13 -7.24
CA GLN A 72 5.77 -5.08 -6.50
C GLN A 72 5.55 -5.01 -5.00
N VAL A 73 5.51 -3.81 -4.43
CA VAL A 73 5.27 -3.57 -3.01
C VAL A 73 3.94 -4.18 -2.56
N LEU A 74 2.86 -3.96 -3.31
CA LEU A 74 1.54 -4.52 -3.01
C LEU A 74 1.46 -6.03 -3.24
N GLU A 75 2.15 -6.58 -4.24
CA GLU A 75 2.23 -8.03 -4.46
C GLU A 75 3.07 -8.74 -3.38
N ILE A 76 4.01 -8.05 -2.77
CA ILE A 76 4.73 -8.50 -1.58
C ILE A 76 3.80 -8.55 -0.36
N GLY A 77 2.76 -7.75 -0.30
CA GLY A 77 1.74 -7.79 0.77
C GLY A 77 1.73 -6.56 1.68
N ALA A 78 2.28 -5.43 1.24
CA ALA A 78 2.10 -4.16 1.95
C ALA A 78 0.60 -3.81 2.07
N MET A 79 0.24 -3.14 3.17
CA MET A 79 -1.11 -2.65 3.44
C MET A 79 -1.27 -1.16 3.10
N GLY A 80 -0.19 -0.50 2.74
CA GLY A 80 -0.26 0.87 2.26
C GLY A 80 1.04 1.30 1.58
N VAL A 81 0.90 2.29 0.73
CA VAL A 81 2.03 2.93 0.06
C VAL A 81 2.00 4.41 0.35
N VAL A 82 3.16 4.93 0.74
CA VAL A 82 3.39 6.35 0.97
C VAL A 82 4.09 6.93 -0.26
N PHE A 83 3.45 7.93 -0.86
CA PHE A 83 3.93 8.63 -2.05
C PHE A 83 4.52 9.97 -1.64
N PRO A 84 5.84 10.16 -1.73
CA PRO A 84 6.46 11.44 -1.45
C PRO A 84 6.19 12.45 -2.58
N ARG A 85 6.27 13.74 -2.28
CA ARG A 85 6.25 14.85 -3.23
C ARG A 85 5.07 14.86 -4.20
N VAL A 86 3.88 14.57 -3.70
CA VAL A 86 2.65 14.72 -4.51
C VAL A 86 2.31 16.20 -4.61
N GLU A 87 2.26 16.72 -5.83
CA GLU A 87 2.10 18.15 -6.12
C GLU A 87 0.82 18.47 -6.89
N THR A 88 0.20 17.47 -7.53
CA THR A 88 -0.97 17.66 -8.36
C THR A 88 -2.09 16.67 -8.08
N LYS A 89 -3.33 17.05 -8.39
CA LYS A 89 -4.48 16.16 -8.37
C LYS A 89 -4.26 14.90 -9.22
N ALA A 90 -3.65 15.05 -10.39
CA ALA A 90 -3.39 13.92 -11.29
C ALA A 90 -2.44 12.88 -10.67
N GLN A 91 -1.41 13.32 -9.95
CA GLN A 91 -0.51 12.43 -9.21
C GLN A 91 -1.24 11.73 -8.06
N ALA A 92 -2.07 12.45 -7.30
CA ALA A 92 -2.88 11.86 -6.22
C ALA A 92 -3.87 10.81 -6.77
N GLU A 93 -4.57 11.11 -7.88
CA GLU A 93 -5.46 10.16 -8.53
C GLU A 93 -4.69 8.93 -9.03
N LEU A 94 -3.51 9.12 -9.61
CA LEU A 94 -2.67 8.00 -10.04
C LEU A 94 -2.22 7.14 -8.87
N ALA A 95 -1.88 7.74 -7.72
CA ALA A 95 -1.55 7.02 -6.50
C ALA A 95 -2.70 6.10 -6.06
N VAL A 96 -3.92 6.60 -5.98
CA VAL A 96 -5.11 5.80 -5.66
C VAL A 96 -5.31 4.67 -6.68
N ARG A 97 -5.25 4.98 -7.97
CA ARG A 97 -5.49 4.01 -9.05
C ARG A 97 -4.48 2.87 -9.07
N THR A 98 -3.23 3.12 -8.66
CA THR A 98 -2.20 2.07 -8.62
C THR A 98 -2.41 1.04 -7.50
N HIS A 99 -3.16 1.38 -6.46
CA HIS A 99 -3.56 0.44 -5.40
C HIS A 99 -4.67 -0.51 -5.84
N ARG A 100 -5.56 -0.05 -6.70
CA ARG A 100 -6.82 -0.69 -7.02
C ARG A 100 -6.71 -1.67 -8.17
N PHE A 101 -7.39 -2.79 -8.08
CA PHE A 101 -7.62 -3.66 -9.22
C PHE A 101 -8.56 -3.00 -10.23
N LYS A 102 -8.48 -3.42 -11.49
CA LYS A 102 -9.45 -2.99 -12.49
C LYS A 102 -10.85 -3.38 -12.02
N PRO A 103 -11.86 -2.48 -12.19
CA PRO A 103 -13.21 -2.78 -11.75
C PRO A 103 -13.73 -4.06 -12.39
N GLN A 104 -14.23 -4.97 -11.56
CA GLN A 104 -14.95 -6.15 -12.02
C GLN A 104 -16.38 -5.77 -12.43
N LYS A 105 -16.95 -6.53 -13.36
CA LYS A 105 -18.34 -6.33 -13.78
C LYS A 105 -19.26 -6.52 -12.56
N GLY A 106 -19.98 -5.47 -12.18
CA GLY A 106 -20.85 -5.48 -10.99
C GLY A 106 -20.22 -4.94 -9.71
N GLY A 107 -18.95 -4.50 -9.74
CA GLY A 107 -18.30 -3.87 -8.61
C GLY A 107 -18.99 -2.57 -8.18
N LYS A 108 -18.99 -2.29 -6.87
CA LYS A 108 -19.65 -1.11 -6.29
C LYS A 108 -18.88 0.20 -6.48
N TYR A 109 -17.56 0.13 -6.37
CA TYR A 109 -16.68 1.31 -6.32
C TYR A 109 -15.86 1.40 -7.62
N LEU A 110 -16.45 1.97 -8.66
CA LEU A 110 -15.86 1.95 -10.00
C LEU A 110 -14.84 3.06 -10.24
N ASN A 111 -14.93 4.17 -9.50
CA ASN A 111 -14.12 5.36 -9.74
C ASN A 111 -13.28 5.75 -8.52
N PRO A 112 -12.03 6.16 -8.73
CA PRO A 112 -11.28 6.09 -9.98
C PRO A 112 -10.93 4.63 -10.34
N PRO A 113 -10.92 4.26 -11.64
CA PRO A 113 -10.67 2.88 -12.06
C PRO A 113 -9.24 2.45 -11.78
N GLY A 114 -9.08 1.26 -11.20
CA GLY A 114 -7.79 0.72 -10.83
C GLY A 114 -6.90 0.35 -12.01
N LEU A 115 -5.61 0.25 -11.75
CA LEU A 115 -4.57 -0.09 -12.73
C LEU A 115 -3.90 -1.45 -12.44
N ARG A 116 -4.15 -2.06 -11.27
CA ARG A 116 -3.56 -3.37 -10.95
C ARG A 116 -4.11 -4.47 -11.83
N HIS A 117 -3.23 -5.38 -12.21
CA HIS A 117 -3.58 -6.64 -12.86
C HIS A 117 -3.58 -7.78 -11.84
N VAL A 118 -4.34 -8.84 -12.14
CA VAL A 118 -4.58 -9.94 -11.22
C VAL A 118 -3.38 -10.90 -11.17
N THR A 119 -2.63 -10.89 -10.06
CA THR A 119 -1.77 -12.01 -9.63
C THR A 119 -1.37 -11.84 -8.14
N PRO A 120 -2.34 -11.72 -7.20
CA PRO A 120 -2.03 -11.36 -5.82
C PRO A 120 -1.72 -12.56 -4.93
N THR A 121 -1.34 -13.71 -5.46
CA THR A 121 -1.22 -14.98 -4.71
C THR A 121 -0.36 -14.85 -3.44
N LYS A 122 0.76 -14.13 -3.53
CA LYS A 122 1.65 -13.94 -2.37
C LYS A 122 1.01 -13.01 -1.33
N ALA A 123 0.46 -11.88 -1.77
CA ALA A 123 -0.19 -10.92 -0.88
C ALA A 123 -1.42 -11.52 -0.18
N ALA A 124 -2.30 -12.18 -0.92
CA ALA A 124 -3.46 -12.86 -0.36
C ALA A 124 -3.06 -13.86 0.73
N ARG A 125 -2.07 -14.72 0.45
CA ARG A 125 -1.55 -15.68 1.43
C ARG A 125 -0.96 -15.01 2.68
N ARG A 126 -0.26 -13.87 2.52
CA ARG A 126 0.30 -13.12 3.64
C ARG A 126 -0.76 -12.48 4.51
N TRP A 127 -1.85 -12.05 3.91
CA TRP A 127 -3.00 -11.52 4.64
C TRP A 127 -3.90 -12.62 5.22
N GLY A 128 -3.66 -13.90 4.87
CA GLY A 128 -4.45 -15.03 5.33
C GLY A 128 -5.80 -15.15 4.62
N LEU A 129 -5.88 -14.65 3.39
CA LEU A 129 -7.10 -14.58 2.60
C LEU A 129 -7.05 -15.53 1.39
N SER A 130 -8.22 -15.92 0.89
CA SER A 130 -8.33 -16.47 -0.46
C SER A 130 -7.99 -15.39 -1.50
N ILE A 131 -7.68 -15.79 -2.74
CA ILE A 131 -7.42 -14.84 -3.81
C ILE A 131 -8.68 -14.01 -4.12
N ASP A 132 -9.83 -14.65 -4.13
CA ASP A 132 -11.11 -14.00 -4.42
C ASP A 132 -11.48 -13.00 -3.31
N ASP A 133 -11.39 -13.38 -2.03
CA ASP A 133 -11.62 -12.45 -0.92
C ASP A 133 -10.66 -11.27 -0.96
N TYR A 134 -9.38 -11.54 -1.26
CA TYR A 134 -8.39 -10.48 -1.36
C TYR A 134 -8.74 -9.47 -2.46
N ILE A 135 -9.14 -9.95 -3.65
CA ILE A 135 -9.44 -9.07 -4.80
C ILE A 135 -10.80 -8.38 -4.64
N ASP A 136 -11.82 -9.13 -4.23
CA ASP A 136 -13.20 -8.67 -4.29
C ASP A 136 -13.60 -7.79 -3.10
N HIS A 137 -12.87 -7.89 -1.97
CA HIS A 137 -13.22 -7.21 -0.73
C HIS A 137 -12.10 -6.34 -0.19
N TYR A 138 -10.95 -6.93 0.16
CA TYR A 138 -9.98 -6.27 1.04
C TYR A 138 -8.88 -5.47 0.34
N ALA A 139 -8.49 -5.86 -0.88
CA ALA A 139 -7.41 -5.19 -1.60
C ALA A 139 -7.88 -3.96 -2.37
N ASP A 140 -8.62 -3.10 -1.71
CA ASP A 140 -9.06 -1.81 -2.22
C ASP A 140 -8.78 -0.70 -1.20
N VAL A 141 -8.86 0.54 -1.62
CA VAL A 141 -8.45 1.71 -0.84
C VAL A 141 -9.55 2.13 0.12
N TRP A 142 -9.23 2.16 1.41
CA TRP A 142 -10.02 2.83 2.42
C TRP A 142 -9.72 4.36 2.41
N PRO A 143 -10.70 5.26 2.59
CA PRO A 143 -12.13 5.01 2.85
C PRO A 143 -13.02 4.93 1.60
N LEU A 144 -12.43 4.94 0.40
CA LEU A 144 -13.19 4.87 -0.85
C LEU A 144 -14.06 3.60 -0.90
N ASN A 145 -13.47 2.45 -0.55
CA ASN A 145 -14.18 1.23 -0.25
C ASN A 145 -14.17 1.02 1.28
N PRO A 146 -15.33 1.02 1.97
CA PRO A 146 -15.37 0.83 3.42
C PRO A 146 -14.85 -0.54 3.90
N ASP A 147 -14.87 -1.55 3.04
CA ASP A 147 -14.34 -2.89 3.33
C ASP A 147 -12.87 -3.02 2.93
N GLY A 148 -12.30 -1.99 2.29
CA GLY A 148 -10.91 -1.96 1.84
C GLY A 148 -9.92 -1.81 2.99
N GLU A 149 -8.79 -2.48 2.89
CA GLU A 149 -7.71 -2.51 3.88
C GLU A 149 -6.42 -1.85 3.38
N LEU A 150 -6.45 -1.26 2.17
CA LEU A 150 -5.29 -0.56 1.62
C LEU A 150 -5.34 0.94 1.92
N PHE A 151 -4.18 1.50 2.31
CA PHE A 151 -4.00 2.93 2.53
C PHE A 151 -3.18 3.56 1.42
N THR A 152 -3.71 4.63 0.83
CA THR A 152 -2.95 5.54 -0.02
C THR A 152 -2.57 6.75 0.82
N MET A 153 -1.29 6.87 1.15
CA MET A 153 -0.76 8.03 1.88
C MET A 153 0.04 8.91 0.92
N ILE A 154 -0.20 10.20 0.96
CA ILE A 154 0.56 11.18 0.18
C ILE A 154 1.32 12.12 1.10
N MET A 155 2.49 12.57 0.68
CA MET A 155 3.26 13.59 1.37
C MET A 155 3.27 14.87 0.54
N ILE A 156 2.86 15.98 1.16
CA ILE A 156 2.91 17.32 0.59
C ILE A 156 4.17 17.98 1.10
N GLU A 157 5.16 18.17 0.23
CA GLU A 157 6.51 18.57 0.60
C GLU A 157 7.04 19.76 -0.21
N SER A 158 6.17 20.39 -1.01
CA SER A 158 6.54 21.54 -1.84
C SER A 158 5.50 22.65 -1.78
N ALA A 159 5.91 23.86 -2.19
CA ALA A 159 4.99 24.98 -2.32
C ALA A 159 3.90 24.73 -3.38
N GLU A 160 4.21 23.99 -4.44
CA GLU A 160 3.24 23.61 -5.47
C GLU A 160 2.17 22.68 -4.90
N GLY A 161 2.59 21.63 -4.18
CA GLY A 161 1.66 20.72 -3.51
C GLY A 161 0.77 21.44 -2.49
N MET A 162 1.33 22.40 -1.74
CA MET A 162 0.54 23.23 -0.82
C MET A 162 -0.47 24.12 -1.55
N ASN A 163 -0.12 24.67 -2.68
CA ASN A 163 -1.05 25.50 -3.47
C ASN A 163 -2.21 24.67 -4.04
N ASN A 164 -1.97 23.41 -4.34
CA ASN A 164 -2.94 22.49 -4.94
C ASN A 164 -3.63 21.59 -3.90
N ILE A 165 -3.41 21.81 -2.59
CA ILE A 165 -3.82 20.88 -1.54
C ILE A 165 -5.31 20.54 -1.56
N ASN A 166 -6.19 21.52 -1.84
CA ASN A 166 -7.62 21.29 -1.88
C ASN A 166 -8.00 20.33 -3.03
N GLU A 167 -7.40 20.52 -4.21
CA GLU A 167 -7.63 19.65 -5.36
C GLU A 167 -7.10 18.23 -5.14
N ILE A 168 -5.98 18.11 -4.42
CA ILE A 168 -5.37 16.83 -4.05
C ILE A 168 -6.28 16.09 -3.07
N LEU A 169 -6.75 16.77 -2.02
CA LEU A 169 -7.63 16.18 -0.99
C LEU A 169 -9.05 15.86 -1.51
N ASP A 170 -9.46 16.45 -2.62
CA ASP A 170 -10.72 16.12 -3.30
C ASP A 170 -10.67 14.79 -4.06
N VAL A 171 -9.50 14.15 -4.15
CA VAL A 171 -9.36 12.85 -4.83
C VAL A 171 -9.96 11.75 -3.96
N PRO A 172 -10.96 11.00 -4.47
CA PRO A 172 -11.50 9.87 -3.70
C PRO A 172 -10.44 8.82 -3.38
N GLY A 173 -10.28 8.51 -2.08
CA GLY A 173 -9.29 7.55 -1.60
C GLY A 173 -7.99 8.16 -1.07
N ILE A 174 -7.94 9.50 -0.98
CA ILE A 174 -6.91 10.26 -0.26
C ILE A 174 -7.47 10.73 1.08
#